data_b5f8b4bde0fa9eb1d2caabd132227e5b
#
_entry.id   b5f8b4bde0fa9eb1d2caabd132227e5b
#
_cell.length_a   1.000
_cell.length_b   1.000
_cell.length_c   1.000
_cell.angle_alpha   90.00
_cell.angle_beta   90.00
_cell.angle_gamma   90.00
#
_symmetry.space_group_name_H-M   'P 1'
#
loop_
_entity.id
_entity.type
_entity.pdbx_description
1 polymer ?
#
loop_
_entity_poly.entity_id
_entity_poly.type
_entity_poly.pdbx_seq_one_letter_code
_entity_poly.pdbx_strand_id
1 'polypeptide(L)'
;RTRAGKAFCTLCGAVGLATSAVLVINFTGSGMRQLARNLDIIPKYPYVSTASAGDEAAMKWLQSNTPQDAVFATNRIHSMANASDGISSLYTAMSGRQAYMEGYTYAVTNMGVSEAVVAQKQAVNTALFDASTAPEEVLRLCAENGIDYLVCSKQYPGDTSQLSGLVVVYENADVTIY
;
A
#
# COMPACT_ATOMS: atom_id res chain seq x y z
N ARG A 1 -56.91 -3.88 28.52
CA ARG A 1 -55.67 -3.10 28.77
C ARG A 1 -56.03 -1.93 29.68
N THR A 2 -55.40 -1.86 30.82
CA THR A 2 -55.63 -0.79 31.80
C THR A 2 -55.13 0.57 31.28
N ARG A 3 -55.71 1.69 31.77
CA ARG A 3 -55.25 3.05 31.43
C ARG A 3 -53.74 3.22 31.70
N ALA A 4 -53.23 2.63 32.80
CA ALA A 4 -51.82 2.63 33.17
C ALA A 4 -50.93 1.91 32.14
N GLY A 5 -51.38 0.77 31.62
CA GLY A 5 -50.64 0.05 30.60
C GLY A 5 -50.53 0.80 29.26
N LYS A 6 -51.59 1.51 28.88
CA LYS A 6 -51.54 2.39 27.70
C LYS A 6 -50.56 3.56 27.87
N ALA A 7 -50.61 4.21 29.04
CA ALA A 7 -49.70 5.32 29.36
C ALA A 7 -48.23 4.87 29.35
N PHE A 8 -47.93 3.69 29.91
CA PHE A 8 -46.59 3.09 29.90
C PHE A 8 -46.09 2.83 28.49
N CYS A 9 -46.90 2.17 27.63
CA CYS A 9 -46.53 1.90 26.25
C CYS A 9 -46.27 3.21 25.45
N THR A 10 -47.12 4.25 25.68
CA THR A 10 -46.92 5.54 25.01
C THR A 10 -45.61 6.21 25.47
N LEU A 11 -45.29 6.14 26.76
CA LEU A 11 -44.04 6.67 27.29
C LEU A 11 -42.81 5.96 26.71
N CYS A 12 -42.82 4.63 26.69
CA CYS A 12 -41.74 3.83 26.09
C CYS A 12 -41.57 4.13 24.61
N GLY A 13 -42.65 4.27 23.86
CA GLY A 13 -42.64 4.66 22.45
C GLY A 13 -42.04 6.06 22.23
N ALA A 14 -42.43 7.04 23.04
CA ALA A 14 -41.91 8.38 22.97
C ALA A 14 -40.41 8.44 23.30
N VAL A 15 -39.96 7.74 24.34
CA VAL A 15 -38.52 7.62 24.69
C VAL A 15 -37.74 6.95 23.56
N GLY A 16 -38.25 5.85 23.01
CA GLY A 16 -37.59 5.16 21.89
C GLY A 16 -37.45 6.06 20.66
N LEU A 17 -38.48 6.80 20.28
CA LEU A 17 -38.44 7.75 19.19
C LEU A 17 -37.44 8.89 19.43
N ALA A 18 -37.45 9.48 20.63
CA ALA A 18 -36.51 10.54 21.00
C ALA A 18 -35.05 10.05 20.94
N THR A 19 -34.77 8.87 21.48
CA THR A 19 -33.43 8.26 21.45
C THR A 19 -32.98 8.01 20.01
N SER A 20 -33.84 7.45 19.16
CA SER A 20 -33.53 7.20 17.76
C SER A 20 -33.26 8.50 17.00
N ALA A 21 -34.06 9.55 17.24
CA ALA A 21 -33.86 10.86 16.62
C ALA A 21 -32.50 11.47 17.02
N VAL A 22 -32.13 11.39 18.30
CA VAL A 22 -30.84 11.89 18.80
C VAL A 22 -29.67 11.14 18.15
N LEU A 23 -29.76 9.80 18.02
CA LEU A 23 -28.75 9.00 17.37
C LEU A 23 -28.61 9.38 15.90
N VAL A 24 -29.70 9.51 15.15
CA VAL A 24 -29.68 9.89 13.73
C VAL A 24 -29.09 11.28 13.57
N ILE A 25 -29.49 12.25 14.38
CA ILE A 25 -28.97 13.63 14.31
C ILE A 25 -27.46 13.65 14.60
N ASN A 26 -27.00 12.93 15.63
CA ASN A 26 -25.58 12.88 15.95
C ASN A 26 -24.77 12.19 14.86
N PHE A 27 -25.27 11.07 14.32
CA PHE A 27 -24.58 10.33 13.26
C PHE A 27 -24.52 11.15 11.97
N THR A 28 -25.63 11.76 11.57
CA THR A 28 -25.70 12.61 10.37
C THR A 28 -24.89 13.89 10.55
N GLY A 29 -24.99 14.53 11.71
CA GLY A 29 -24.24 15.76 12.00
C GLY A 29 -22.73 15.55 12.12
N SER A 30 -22.27 14.41 12.63
CA SER A 30 -20.84 14.05 12.63
C SER A 30 -20.34 13.71 11.23
N GLY A 31 -21.10 12.94 10.46
CA GLY A 31 -20.79 12.60 9.07
C GLY A 31 -20.73 13.85 8.18
N MET A 32 -21.69 14.75 8.29
CA MET A 32 -21.70 16.02 7.55
C MET A 32 -20.52 16.93 7.91
N ARG A 33 -20.16 16.99 9.21
CA ARG A 33 -18.97 17.73 9.64
C ARG A 33 -17.69 17.13 9.11
N GLN A 34 -17.59 15.81 9.07
CA GLN A 34 -16.43 15.13 8.50
C GLN A 34 -16.34 15.32 6.98
N LEU A 35 -17.47 15.25 6.29
CA LEU A 35 -17.54 15.55 4.87
C LEU A 35 -17.14 16.99 4.56
N ALA A 36 -17.65 17.97 5.31
CA ALA A 36 -17.29 19.37 5.15
C ALA A 36 -15.79 19.60 5.40
N ARG A 37 -15.20 18.97 6.42
CA ARG A 37 -13.75 19.00 6.66
C ARG A 37 -12.96 18.40 5.51
N ASN A 38 -13.40 17.27 4.96
CA ASN A 38 -12.74 16.64 3.84
C ASN A 38 -12.83 17.51 2.58
N LEU A 39 -13.96 18.11 2.31
CA LEU A 39 -14.13 19.05 1.19
C LEU A 39 -13.29 20.33 1.35
N ASP A 40 -13.09 20.81 2.59
CA ASP A 40 -12.21 21.95 2.87
C ASP A 40 -10.72 21.59 2.78
N ILE A 41 -10.37 20.35 3.08
CA ILE A 41 -8.99 19.83 3.02
C ILE A 41 -8.53 19.56 1.58
N ILE A 42 -9.39 18.98 0.73
CA ILE A 42 -9.05 18.59 -0.65
C ILE A 42 -8.41 19.75 -1.45
N PRO A 43 -8.90 21.00 -1.41
CA PRO A 43 -8.25 22.11 -2.11
C PRO A 43 -6.93 22.57 -1.46
N LYS A 44 -6.77 22.41 -0.15
CA LYS A 44 -5.57 22.85 0.58
C LYS A 44 -4.41 21.86 0.47
N TYR A 45 -4.76 20.60 0.34
CA TYR A 45 -3.80 19.50 0.24
C TYR A 45 -4.10 18.73 -1.03
N PRO A 46 -3.69 19.27 -2.20
CA PRO A 46 -3.83 18.51 -3.44
C PRO A 46 -3.16 17.17 -3.24
N TYR A 47 -3.82 16.12 -3.68
CA TYR A 47 -3.24 14.78 -3.66
C TYR A 47 -1.95 14.82 -4.48
N VAL A 48 -0.82 14.76 -3.79
CA VAL A 48 0.47 14.56 -4.42
C VAL A 48 0.67 13.06 -4.54
N SER A 49 0.50 12.55 -5.74
CA SER A 49 0.88 11.17 -6.01
C SER A 49 2.38 11.04 -5.75
N THR A 50 2.78 10.09 -4.93
CA THR A 50 4.18 9.74 -4.77
C THR A 50 4.70 8.91 -5.94
N ALA A 51 3.81 8.49 -6.84
CA ALA A 51 4.14 7.83 -8.09
C ALA A 51 4.29 8.85 -9.21
N SER A 52 5.31 8.68 -10.05
CA SER A 52 5.45 9.41 -11.29
C SER A 52 4.54 8.81 -12.38
N ALA A 53 4.38 9.53 -13.49
CA ALA A 53 3.72 8.97 -14.67
C ALA A 53 4.47 7.74 -15.23
N GLY A 54 5.79 7.68 -15.05
CA GLY A 54 6.60 6.52 -15.41
C GLY A 54 6.37 5.33 -14.51
N ASP A 55 6.19 5.54 -13.18
CA ASP A 55 5.79 4.49 -12.25
C ASP A 55 4.42 3.91 -12.65
N GLU A 56 3.44 4.77 -12.93
CA GLU A 56 2.10 4.34 -13.36
C GLU A 56 2.15 3.51 -14.64
N ALA A 57 2.91 3.96 -15.63
CA ALA A 57 3.09 3.24 -16.89
C ALA A 57 3.76 1.87 -16.69
N ALA A 58 4.80 1.79 -15.85
CA ALA A 58 5.51 0.55 -15.54
C ALA A 58 4.60 -0.45 -14.80
N MET A 59 3.81 0.00 -13.83
CA MET A 59 2.88 -0.85 -13.09
C MET A 59 1.74 -1.35 -13.98
N LYS A 60 1.25 -0.53 -14.89
CA LYS A 60 0.27 -0.95 -15.90
C LYS A 60 0.86 -1.97 -16.88
N TRP A 61 2.13 -1.82 -17.23
CA TRP A 61 2.82 -2.81 -18.05
C TRP A 61 2.90 -4.16 -17.31
N LEU A 62 3.33 -4.18 -16.04
CA LEU A 62 3.33 -5.38 -15.20
C LEU A 62 1.93 -6.03 -15.18
N GLN A 63 0.89 -5.26 -14.93
CA GLN A 63 -0.48 -5.74 -14.90
C GLN A 63 -0.89 -6.46 -16.19
N SER A 64 -0.46 -5.93 -17.33
CA SER A 64 -0.93 -6.40 -18.65
C SER A 64 -0.05 -7.48 -19.26
N ASN A 65 1.21 -7.61 -18.84
CA ASN A 65 2.21 -8.45 -19.51
C ASN A 65 2.79 -9.56 -18.64
N THR A 66 2.35 -9.68 -17.36
CA THR A 66 2.85 -10.73 -16.46
C THR A 66 1.71 -11.58 -15.92
N PRO A 67 1.97 -12.83 -15.49
CA PRO A 67 0.99 -13.66 -14.80
C PRO A 67 0.39 -12.98 -13.58
N GLN A 68 -0.85 -13.33 -13.21
CA GLN A 68 -1.53 -12.72 -12.08
C GLN A 68 -0.85 -13.00 -10.74
N ASP A 69 -0.21 -14.14 -10.62
CA ASP A 69 0.53 -14.64 -9.46
C ASP A 69 2.02 -14.25 -9.48
N ALA A 70 2.46 -13.46 -10.46
CA ALA A 70 3.83 -12.98 -10.53
C ALA A 70 4.22 -12.17 -9.30
N VAL A 71 5.42 -12.42 -8.80
CA VAL A 71 6.02 -11.71 -7.67
C VAL A 71 7.14 -10.81 -8.17
N PHE A 72 7.13 -9.56 -7.75
CA PHE A 72 8.21 -8.63 -8.04
C PHE A 72 8.89 -8.10 -6.77
N ALA A 73 10.19 -7.86 -6.84
CA ALA A 73 10.92 -7.09 -5.85
C ALA A 73 11.19 -5.66 -6.37
N THR A 74 11.33 -4.70 -5.48
CA THR A 74 11.59 -3.31 -5.86
C THR A 74 12.58 -2.63 -4.93
N ASN A 75 13.39 -1.70 -5.47
CA ASN A 75 14.24 -0.82 -4.68
C ASN A 75 13.46 0.29 -3.98
N ARG A 76 12.17 0.47 -4.31
CA ARG A 76 11.28 1.48 -3.74
C ARG A 76 10.73 1.09 -2.36
N ILE A 77 11.46 0.38 -1.54
CA ILE A 77 11.05 0.02 -0.18
C ILE A 77 11.59 0.96 0.89
N HIS A 78 12.58 1.76 0.55
CA HIS A 78 13.25 2.67 1.45
C HIS A 78 13.37 4.06 0.86
N SER A 79 12.56 4.97 1.33
CA SER A 79 13.06 6.30 1.57
C SER A 79 13.34 6.41 3.06
N MET A 80 14.59 6.32 3.45
CA MET A 80 15.01 6.62 4.83
C MET A 80 14.64 8.04 5.25
N ALA A 81 14.34 8.91 4.26
CA ALA A 81 13.82 10.25 4.48
C ALA A 81 12.30 10.28 4.70
N ASN A 82 11.58 9.19 4.45
CA ASN A 82 10.13 9.19 4.44
C ASN A 82 9.58 7.90 5.07
N ALA A 83 9.31 7.93 6.37
CA ALA A 83 8.73 6.80 7.10
C ALA A 83 7.41 6.28 6.48
N SER A 84 6.78 7.07 5.60
CA SER A 84 5.57 6.68 4.88
C SER A 84 5.79 5.58 3.86
N ASP A 85 7.00 5.38 3.34
CA ASP A 85 7.26 4.34 2.34
C ASP A 85 7.16 2.92 2.94
N GLY A 86 7.50 2.76 4.22
CA GLY A 86 7.32 1.49 4.93
C GLY A 86 5.86 1.08 5.17
N ILE A 87 4.90 1.95 4.93
CA ILE A 87 3.46 1.69 5.00
C ILE A 87 2.79 1.67 3.63
N SER A 88 3.51 2.04 2.57
CA SER A 88 2.99 2.11 1.20
C SER A 88 3.04 0.75 0.52
N SER A 89 1.94 0.34 -0.10
CA SER A 89 1.86 -0.80 -1.02
C SER A 89 1.46 -0.30 -2.41
N LEU A 90 2.11 0.77 -2.86
CA LEU A 90 1.70 1.51 -4.05
C LEU A 90 1.85 0.68 -5.33
N TYR A 91 2.99 0.03 -5.52
CA TYR A 91 3.24 -0.77 -6.71
C TYR A 91 2.36 -2.02 -6.75
N THR A 92 2.14 -2.69 -5.62
CA THR A 92 1.17 -3.78 -5.50
C THR A 92 -0.23 -3.30 -5.88
N ALA A 93 -0.68 -2.17 -5.34
CA ALA A 93 -2.02 -1.63 -5.62
C ALA A 93 -2.21 -1.23 -7.09
N MET A 94 -1.18 -0.68 -7.73
CA MET A 94 -1.25 -0.22 -9.12
C MET A 94 -1.11 -1.36 -10.12
N SER A 95 -0.23 -2.34 -9.85
CA SER A 95 0.01 -3.48 -10.76
C SER A 95 -0.98 -4.63 -10.58
N GLY A 96 -1.59 -4.75 -9.39
CA GLY A 96 -2.34 -5.95 -9.02
C GLY A 96 -1.46 -7.21 -8.99
N ARG A 97 -0.14 -7.04 -8.86
CA ARG A 97 0.84 -8.12 -8.68
C ARG A 97 1.38 -8.10 -7.27
N GLN A 98 1.89 -9.22 -6.80
CA GLN A 98 2.42 -9.32 -5.44
C GLN A 98 3.82 -8.75 -5.37
N ALA A 99 4.05 -7.74 -4.52
CA ALA A 99 5.41 -7.37 -4.16
C ALA A 99 6.00 -8.39 -3.18
N TYR A 100 7.27 -8.74 -3.38
CA TYR A 100 8.04 -9.52 -2.41
C TYR A 100 8.09 -8.81 -1.05
N MET A 101 8.25 -7.48 -1.10
CA MET A 101 8.27 -6.62 0.08
C MET A 101 7.77 -5.21 -0.24
N GLU A 102 6.59 -4.87 0.28
CA GLU A 102 6.05 -3.52 0.37
C GLU A 102 5.22 -3.42 1.66
N GLY A 103 4.96 -2.20 2.16
CA GLY A 103 4.07 -1.98 3.29
C GLY A 103 4.48 -2.69 4.59
N TYR A 104 5.76 -2.99 4.77
CA TYR A 104 6.27 -3.85 5.84
C TYR A 104 6.02 -3.29 7.24
N THR A 105 6.04 -1.97 7.42
CA THR A 105 5.71 -1.36 8.71
C THR A 105 4.26 -1.64 9.08
N TYR A 106 3.34 -1.52 8.12
CA TYR A 106 1.93 -1.83 8.33
C TYR A 106 1.72 -3.32 8.64
N ALA A 107 2.48 -4.20 7.98
CA ALA A 107 2.41 -5.64 8.22
C ALA A 107 2.77 -5.98 9.69
N VAL A 108 3.81 -5.35 10.24
CA VAL A 108 4.19 -5.54 11.65
C VAL A 108 3.15 -4.93 12.59
N THR A 109 2.82 -3.65 12.40
CA THR A 109 2.02 -2.88 13.37
C THR A 109 0.55 -3.25 13.38
N ASN A 110 -0.01 -3.64 12.24
CA ASN A 110 -1.46 -3.83 12.08
C ASN A 110 -1.86 -5.27 11.75
N MET A 111 -0.97 -6.06 11.13
CA MET A 111 -1.28 -7.42 10.70
C MET A 111 -0.59 -8.50 11.56
N GLY A 112 0.21 -8.11 12.55
CA GLY A 112 0.87 -9.04 13.47
C GLY A 112 1.97 -9.89 12.83
N VAL A 113 2.52 -9.47 11.69
CA VAL A 113 3.67 -10.15 11.09
C VAL A 113 4.89 -9.96 11.99
N SER A 114 5.64 -11.03 12.24
CA SER A 114 6.82 -10.99 13.12
C SER A 114 7.92 -10.10 12.50
N GLU A 115 8.54 -9.26 13.33
CA GLU A 115 9.68 -8.43 12.94
C GLU A 115 10.83 -9.25 12.36
N ALA A 116 11.05 -10.48 12.86
CA ALA A 116 12.09 -11.37 12.35
C ALA A 116 11.83 -11.78 10.89
N VAL A 117 10.57 -12.05 10.52
CA VAL A 117 10.20 -12.36 9.13
C VAL A 117 10.41 -11.16 8.24
N VAL A 118 10.03 -9.97 8.71
CA VAL A 118 10.25 -8.73 7.96
C VAL A 118 11.74 -8.45 7.78
N ALA A 119 12.54 -8.59 8.83
CA ALA A 119 13.99 -8.38 8.76
C ALA A 119 14.68 -9.35 7.78
N GLN A 120 14.25 -10.61 7.75
CA GLN A 120 14.76 -11.60 6.78
C GLN A 120 14.42 -11.19 5.34
N LYS A 121 13.18 -10.84 5.04
CA LYS A 121 12.77 -10.37 3.72
C LYS A 121 13.50 -9.08 3.33
N GLN A 122 13.69 -8.18 4.28
CA GLN A 122 14.40 -6.92 4.08
C GLN A 122 15.86 -7.15 3.71
N ALA A 123 16.53 -8.09 4.38
CA ALA A 123 17.91 -8.46 4.05
C ALA A 123 18.03 -9.00 2.62
N VAL A 124 17.12 -9.88 2.20
CA VAL A 124 17.07 -10.38 0.82
C VAL A 124 16.83 -9.24 -0.17
N ASN A 125 15.80 -8.41 0.06
CA ASN A 125 15.49 -7.31 -0.84
C ASN A 125 16.63 -6.30 -0.95
N THR A 126 17.32 -6.00 0.16
CA THR A 126 18.50 -5.12 0.15
C THR A 126 19.62 -5.73 -0.70
N ALA A 127 19.90 -7.02 -0.54
CA ALA A 127 20.92 -7.69 -1.35
C ALA A 127 20.61 -7.69 -2.85
N LEU A 128 19.34 -7.81 -3.26
CA LEU A 128 18.95 -7.74 -4.68
C LEU A 128 19.31 -6.40 -5.35
N PHE A 129 19.30 -5.31 -4.58
CA PHE A 129 19.55 -3.95 -5.08
C PHE A 129 20.86 -3.34 -4.56
N ASP A 130 21.76 -4.16 -4.04
CA ASP A 130 23.10 -3.74 -3.63
C ASP A 130 24.10 -4.03 -4.77
N ALA A 131 24.78 -2.99 -5.25
CA ALA A 131 25.76 -3.08 -6.32
C ALA A 131 26.94 -4.03 -6.02
N SER A 132 27.19 -4.33 -4.75
CA SER A 132 28.24 -5.29 -4.33
C SER A 132 27.82 -6.76 -4.45
N THR A 133 26.52 -7.02 -4.67
CA THR A 133 25.99 -8.39 -4.85
C THR A 133 26.32 -8.90 -6.25
N ALA A 134 26.96 -10.07 -6.34
CA ALA A 134 27.25 -10.68 -7.63
C ALA A 134 25.96 -11.01 -8.41
N PRO A 135 25.95 -10.85 -9.75
CA PRO A 135 24.75 -11.13 -10.56
C PRO A 135 24.20 -12.56 -10.37
N GLU A 136 25.07 -13.53 -10.22
CA GLU A 136 24.68 -14.93 -9.97
C GLU A 136 23.95 -15.09 -8.62
N GLU A 137 24.38 -14.32 -7.64
CA GLU A 137 23.74 -14.29 -6.32
C GLU A 137 22.36 -13.63 -6.38
N VAL A 138 22.19 -12.56 -7.18
CA VAL A 138 20.88 -11.94 -7.42
C VAL A 138 19.92 -12.98 -8.02
N LEU A 139 20.35 -13.73 -9.05
CA LEU A 139 19.52 -14.77 -9.67
C LEU A 139 19.18 -15.89 -8.67
N ARG A 140 20.15 -16.30 -7.84
CA ARG A 140 19.92 -17.31 -6.80
C ARG A 140 18.88 -16.83 -5.78
N LEU A 141 19.01 -15.62 -5.30
CA LEU A 141 18.06 -15.01 -4.34
C LEU A 141 16.66 -14.90 -4.95
N CYS A 142 16.53 -14.51 -6.21
CA CYS A 142 15.24 -14.48 -6.91
C CYS A 142 14.62 -15.89 -6.95
N ALA A 143 15.38 -16.90 -7.37
CA ALA A 143 14.88 -18.27 -7.48
C ALA A 143 14.47 -18.85 -6.12
N GLU A 144 15.27 -18.66 -5.07
CA GLU A 144 14.98 -19.17 -3.72
C GLU A 144 13.78 -18.49 -3.05
N ASN A 145 13.47 -17.25 -3.45
CA ASN A 145 12.38 -16.48 -2.86
C ASN A 145 11.16 -16.34 -3.77
N GLY A 146 11.15 -17.01 -4.92
CA GLY A 146 10.04 -16.96 -5.87
C GLY A 146 9.78 -15.57 -6.43
N ILE A 147 10.85 -14.84 -6.75
CA ILE A 147 10.78 -13.48 -7.33
C ILE A 147 10.96 -13.61 -8.83
N ASP A 148 9.96 -13.18 -9.60
CA ASP A 148 9.93 -13.29 -11.05
C ASP A 148 10.47 -12.04 -11.75
N TYR A 149 10.33 -10.87 -11.13
CA TYR A 149 10.69 -9.58 -11.71
C TYR A 149 11.42 -8.68 -10.71
N LEU A 150 12.37 -7.88 -11.21
CA LEU A 150 13.02 -6.81 -10.45
C LEU A 150 12.59 -5.45 -11.01
N VAL A 151 11.95 -4.64 -10.20
CA VAL A 151 11.44 -3.32 -10.56
C VAL A 151 12.31 -2.24 -9.94
N CYS A 152 13.11 -1.58 -10.76
CA CYS A 152 14.03 -0.53 -10.35
C CYS A 152 13.44 0.84 -10.63
N SER A 153 13.00 1.55 -9.60
CA SER A 153 12.68 2.97 -9.72
C SER A 153 13.96 3.80 -9.74
N LYS A 154 14.14 4.63 -10.76
CA LYS A 154 15.29 5.53 -10.94
C LYS A 154 15.22 6.77 -10.01
N GLN A 155 14.10 6.96 -9.31
CA GLN A 155 13.92 8.02 -8.32
C GLN A 155 14.49 7.64 -6.95
N TYR A 156 14.77 6.36 -6.73
CA TYR A 156 15.33 5.88 -5.48
C TYR A 156 16.84 5.73 -5.60
N PRO A 157 17.60 6.28 -4.63
CA PRO A 157 19.05 6.20 -4.66
C PRO A 157 19.48 4.73 -4.53
N GLY A 158 20.41 4.34 -5.37
CA GLY A 158 21.03 3.02 -5.38
C GLY A 158 21.75 2.80 -6.69
N ASP A 159 22.86 2.11 -6.61
CA ASP A 159 23.55 1.62 -7.80
C ASP A 159 22.98 0.24 -8.11
N THR A 160 22.40 0.08 -9.29
CA THR A 160 21.82 -1.18 -9.79
C THR A 160 22.66 -1.77 -10.93
N SER A 161 23.95 -1.41 -11.01
CA SER A 161 24.86 -1.89 -12.04
C SER A 161 25.01 -3.41 -12.09
N GLN A 162 24.84 -4.09 -10.95
CA GLN A 162 24.79 -5.57 -10.86
C GLN A 162 23.67 -6.19 -11.69
N LEU A 163 22.63 -5.44 -12.01
CA LEU A 163 21.49 -5.91 -12.82
C LEU A 163 21.73 -5.73 -14.32
N SER A 164 22.82 -5.08 -14.74
CA SER A 164 23.09 -4.76 -16.14
C SER A 164 23.23 -5.99 -17.05
N GLY A 165 23.49 -7.17 -16.48
CA GLY A 165 23.53 -8.45 -17.21
C GLY A 165 22.17 -9.15 -17.36
N LEU A 166 21.12 -8.63 -16.72
CA LEU A 166 19.78 -9.18 -16.80
C LEU A 166 19.03 -8.68 -18.03
N VAL A 167 18.03 -9.44 -18.45
CA VAL A 167 17.19 -9.04 -19.59
C VAL A 167 16.22 -7.96 -19.14
N VAL A 168 16.31 -6.80 -19.77
CA VAL A 168 15.32 -5.73 -19.58
C VAL A 168 14.05 -6.10 -20.35
N VAL A 169 12.94 -6.24 -19.65
CA VAL A 169 11.63 -6.55 -20.25
C VAL A 169 10.76 -5.28 -20.44
N TYR A 170 11.06 -4.23 -19.67
CA TYR A 170 10.42 -2.92 -19.81
C TYR A 170 11.35 -1.81 -19.30
N GLU A 171 11.35 -0.68 -19.98
CA GLU A 171 12.07 0.50 -19.54
C GLU A 171 11.35 1.79 -19.95
N ASN A 172 11.38 2.78 -19.06
CA ASN A 172 11.00 4.16 -19.35
C ASN A 172 11.94 5.15 -18.62
N ALA A 173 11.60 6.44 -18.60
CA ALA A 173 12.43 7.46 -17.94
C ALA A 173 12.62 7.21 -16.43
N ASP A 174 11.64 6.62 -15.76
CA ASP A 174 11.56 6.52 -14.30
C ASP A 174 11.78 5.10 -13.75
N VAL A 175 11.54 4.07 -14.58
CA VAL A 175 11.55 2.67 -14.12
C VAL A 175 12.19 1.75 -15.16
N THR A 176 12.98 0.78 -14.68
CA THR A 176 13.44 -0.37 -15.45
C THR A 176 12.93 -1.66 -14.80
N ILE A 177 12.43 -2.62 -15.60
CA ILE A 177 11.98 -3.94 -15.15
C ILE A 177 12.81 -5.01 -15.84
N TYR A 178 13.36 -5.91 -15.03
CA TYR A 178 14.13 -7.07 -15.44
C TYR A 178 13.37 -8.35 -15.20
#